data_3c937e9fe848bfb2bf2ba3f1835d0718
#
_entry.id   3c937e9fe848bfb2bf2ba3f1835d0718
#
_cell.length_a   1.000
_cell.length_b   1.000
_cell.length_c   1.000
_cell.angle_alpha   90.00
_cell.angle_beta   90.00
_cell.angle_gamma   90.00
#
_symmetry.space_group_name_H-M   'P 1'
#
loop_
_entity.id
_entity.type
_entity.pdbx_description
1 polymer ?
#
loop_
_entity_poly.entity_id
_entity_poly.type
_entity_poly.pdbx_seq_one_letter_code
_entity_poly.pdbx_strand_id
1 'polypeptide(L)'
;MNKVILIGRVTKDIELQSTTSGTNYVQFDVAIDNGKDDEGNPRPAEFVNCTAWEKRAETLSVYVKKGHKVAIEGSIKTDKYQNAEGENRYRTYVLVKGFEFLESKPKDNFVPTEPDKTSYTTEDIDNISLPDDPFTEEQMTITDDMLPF
;
A
#
# COMPACT_ATOMS: atom_id res chain seq x y z
N MET A 1 -12.76 4.07 -25.44
CA MET A 1 -12.27 4.24 -24.05
C MET A 1 -11.13 3.25 -23.83
N ASN A 2 -10.01 3.67 -23.21
CA ASN A 2 -8.86 2.81 -22.91
C ASN A 2 -8.51 3.00 -21.44
N LYS A 3 -9.10 2.18 -20.59
CA LYS A 3 -8.94 2.20 -19.13
C LYS A 3 -8.78 0.79 -18.62
N VAL A 4 -7.80 0.57 -17.76
CA VAL A 4 -7.50 -0.69 -17.09
C VAL A 4 -7.43 -0.43 -15.58
N ILE A 5 -8.04 -1.31 -14.81
CA ILE A 5 -7.94 -1.33 -13.36
C ILE A 5 -7.46 -2.73 -12.97
N LEU A 6 -6.35 -2.79 -12.24
CA LEU A 6 -5.71 -4.03 -11.81
C LEU A 6 -5.53 -4.02 -10.31
N ILE A 7 -5.80 -5.15 -9.68
CA ILE A 7 -5.47 -5.40 -8.27
C ILE A 7 -4.60 -6.64 -8.22
N GLY A 8 -3.39 -6.51 -7.69
CA GLY A 8 -2.47 -7.63 -7.64
C GLY A 8 -1.27 -7.36 -6.75
N ARG A 9 -0.31 -8.30 -6.76
CA ARG A 9 0.93 -8.21 -5.98
C ARG A 9 2.11 -7.92 -6.89
N VAL A 10 2.97 -7.03 -6.46
CA VAL A 10 4.23 -6.73 -7.17
C VAL A 10 5.18 -7.91 -7.02
N THR A 11 5.75 -8.37 -8.15
CA THR A 11 6.54 -9.62 -8.20
C THR A 11 8.00 -9.45 -7.80
N LYS A 12 8.53 -8.23 -7.88
CA LYS A 12 9.92 -7.88 -7.55
C LYS A 12 9.99 -6.46 -6.99
N ASP A 13 11.10 -6.13 -6.36
CA ASP A 13 11.35 -4.75 -5.93
C ASP A 13 11.39 -3.82 -7.13
N ILE A 14 10.83 -2.63 -6.95
CA ILE A 14 10.72 -1.63 -8.02
C ILE A 14 11.99 -0.78 -8.03
N GLU A 15 12.72 -0.82 -9.15
CA GLU A 15 13.93 -0.04 -9.35
C GLU A 15 13.64 1.20 -10.20
N LEU A 16 14.01 2.36 -9.67
CA LEU A 16 13.91 3.61 -10.39
C LEU A 16 15.00 3.67 -11.49
N GLN A 17 14.57 3.92 -12.71
CA GLN A 17 15.43 4.09 -13.88
C GLN A 17 15.24 5.50 -14.45
N SER A 18 16.23 5.95 -15.20
CA SER A 18 16.17 7.25 -15.90
C SER A 18 16.47 7.06 -17.39
N THR A 19 15.73 7.78 -18.21
CA THR A 19 16.02 7.87 -19.66
C THR A 19 17.27 8.75 -19.89
N THR A 20 17.80 8.71 -21.11
CA THR A 20 18.90 9.58 -21.55
C THR A 20 18.53 11.07 -21.46
N SER A 21 17.26 11.41 -21.53
CA SER A 21 16.71 12.77 -21.36
C SER A 21 16.51 13.17 -19.88
N GLY A 22 16.79 12.27 -18.92
CA GLY A 22 16.66 12.53 -17.49
C GLY A 22 15.26 12.31 -16.90
N THR A 23 14.35 11.69 -17.63
CA THR A 23 13.01 11.36 -17.13
C THR A 23 13.03 10.05 -16.36
N ASN A 24 12.56 10.07 -15.13
CA ASN A 24 12.47 8.89 -14.27
C ASN A 24 11.30 7.99 -14.65
N TYR A 25 11.53 6.68 -14.64
CA TYR A 25 10.49 5.68 -14.87
C TYR A 25 10.77 4.39 -14.11
N VAL A 26 9.75 3.59 -13.92
CA VAL A 26 9.84 2.23 -13.37
C VAL A 26 9.08 1.26 -14.24
N GLN A 27 9.61 0.03 -14.33
CA GLN A 27 8.96 -1.10 -14.98
C GLN A 27 8.87 -2.25 -13.99
N PHE A 28 7.67 -2.78 -13.81
CA PHE A 28 7.42 -3.86 -12.87
C PHE A 28 6.26 -4.72 -13.34
N ASP A 29 6.21 -5.92 -12.82
CA ASP A 29 5.14 -6.87 -13.12
C ASP A 29 4.23 -7.01 -11.90
N VAL A 30 2.93 -7.06 -12.17
CA VAL A 30 1.90 -7.30 -11.16
C VAL A 30 1.30 -8.67 -11.39
N ALA A 31 1.37 -9.53 -10.38
CA ALA A 31 0.70 -10.83 -10.37
C ALA A 31 -0.75 -10.65 -9.95
N ILE A 32 -1.66 -11.02 -10.83
CA ILE A 32 -3.11 -10.96 -10.61
C ILE A 32 -3.57 -12.37 -10.23
N ASP A 33 -4.27 -12.45 -9.10
CA ASP A 33 -4.89 -13.68 -8.64
C ASP A 33 -6.20 -13.90 -9.41
N ASN A 34 -6.29 -15.01 -10.12
CA ASN A 34 -7.47 -15.41 -10.89
C ASN A 34 -8.44 -16.32 -10.08
N GLY A 35 -8.24 -16.39 -8.75
CA GLY A 35 -9.09 -17.20 -7.88
C GLY A 35 -8.91 -18.69 -8.08
N LYS A 36 -9.99 -19.42 -7.88
CA LYS A 36 -10.02 -20.88 -8.00
C LYS A 36 -10.87 -21.30 -9.18
N ASP A 37 -10.62 -22.51 -9.70
CA ASP A 37 -11.48 -23.17 -10.69
C ASP A 37 -12.73 -23.78 -10.00
N ASP A 38 -13.60 -24.39 -10.80
CA ASP A 38 -14.84 -25.00 -10.32
C ASP A 38 -14.58 -26.23 -9.42
N GLU A 39 -13.38 -26.78 -9.47
CA GLU A 39 -12.93 -27.91 -8.66
C GLU A 39 -12.24 -27.44 -7.33
N GLY A 40 -12.07 -26.12 -7.16
CA GLY A 40 -11.45 -25.52 -5.98
C GLY A 40 -9.94 -25.39 -6.03
N ASN A 41 -9.30 -25.73 -7.17
CA ASN A 41 -7.85 -25.57 -7.34
C ASN A 41 -7.50 -24.12 -7.66
N PRO A 42 -6.35 -23.60 -7.19
CA PRO A 42 -5.91 -22.26 -7.53
C PRO A 42 -5.58 -22.15 -9.01
N ARG A 43 -6.14 -21.13 -9.68
CA ARG A 43 -5.77 -20.82 -11.07
C ARG A 43 -4.38 -20.17 -11.12
N PRO A 44 -3.62 -20.38 -12.20
CA PRO A 44 -2.35 -19.70 -12.39
C PRO A 44 -2.54 -18.17 -12.32
N ALA A 45 -1.63 -17.49 -11.63
CA ALA A 45 -1.60 -16.03 -11.63
C ALA A 45 -1.23 -15.49 -13.02
N GLU A 46 -1.85 -14.39 -13.41
CA GLU A 46 -1.48 -13.64 -14.61
C GLU A 46 -0.50 -12.53 -14.25
N PHE A 47 0.51 -12.35 -15.11
CA PHE A 47 1.53 -11.32 -14.91
C PHE A 47 1.33 -10.22 -15.94
N VAL A 48 1.08 -9.02 -15.44
CA VAL A 48 0.86 -7.83 -16.27
C VAL A 48 2.02 -6.86 -16.08
N ASN A 49 2.69 -6.52 -17.19
CA ASN A 49 3.76 -5.53 -17.18
C ASN A 49 3.19 -4.12 -17.07
N CYS A 50 3.69 -3.36 -16.11
CA CYS A 50 3.29 -1.99 -15.83
C CYS A 50 4.48 -1.05 -15.94
N THR A 51 4.22 0.15 -16.44
CA THR A 51 5.23 1.22 -16.51
C THR A 51 4.65 2.49 -15.91
N ALA A 52 5.40 3.10 -15.00
CA ALA A 52 5.05 4.40 -14.43
C ALA A 52 6.17 5.41 -14.70
N TRP A 53 5.80 6.69 -14.81
CA TRP A 53 6.70 7.78 -15.15
C TRP A 53 6.73 8.86 -14.08
N GLU A 54 7.84 9.59 -14.02
CA GLU A 54 8.03 10.77 -13.19
C GLU A 54 7.73 10.55 -11.71
N LYS A 55 6.94 11.42 -11.10
CA LYS A 55 6.59 11.34 -9.67
C LYS A 55 5.95 10.01 -9.26
N ARG A 56 5.18 9.38 -10.15
CA ARG A 56 4.58 8.07 -9.87
C ARG A 56 5.65 6.99 -9.78
N ALA A 57 6.66 7.07 -10.65
CA ALA A 57 7.80 6.16 -10.63
C ALA A 57 8.59 6.30 -9.33
N GLU A 58 8.88 7.52 -8.91
CA GLU A 58 9.59 7.82 -7.67
C GLU A 58 8.82 7.30 -6.44
N THR A 59 7.52 7.61 -6.36
CA THR A 59 6.69 7.15 -5.25
C THR A 59 6.61 5.63 -5.19
N LEU A 60 6.41 4.95 -6.32
CA LEU A 60 6.36 3.49 -6.36
C LEU A 60 7.70 2.86 -5.94
N SER A 61 8.83 3.40 -6.38
CA SER A 61 10.16 2.88 -6.03
C SER A 61 10.49 2.99 -4.55
N VAL A 62 9.97 4.03 -3.88
CA VAL A 62 10.22 4.27 -2.44
C VAL A 62 9.31 3.42 -1.56
N TYR A 63 8.02 3.34 -1.90
CA TYR A 63 7.01 2.78 -0.99
C TYR A 63 6.60 1.34 -1.31
N VAL A 64 6.80 0.86 -2.54
CA VAL A 64 6.39 -0.48 -2.96
C VAL A 64 7.56 -1.43 -2.98
N LYS A 65 7.40 -2.55 -2.30
CA LYS A 65 8.36 -3.65 -2.25
C LYS A 65 7.74 -4.90 -2.86
N LYS A 66 8.59 -5.87 -3.18
CA LYS A 66 8.16 -7.20 -3.62
C LYS A 66 7.07 -7.75 -2.69
N GLY A 67 5.99 -8.23 -3.28
CA GLY A 67 4.85 -8.85 -2.57
C GLY A 67 3.78 -7.88 -2.09
N HIS A 68 4.02 -6.56 -2.13
CA HIS A 68 2.98 -5.59 -1.77
C HIS A 68 1.79 -5.67 -2.71
N LYS A 69 0.60 -5.57 -2.12
CA LYS A 69 -0.66 -5.53 -2.87
C LYS A 69 -0.99 -4.08 -3.24
N VAL A 70 -1.22 -3.87 -4.52
CA VAL A 70 -1.51 -2.54 -5.08
C VAL A 70 -2.73 -2.58 -5.99
N ALA A 71 -3.47 -1.49 -6.01
CA ALA A 71 -4.44 -1.20 -7.06
C ALA A 71 -3.80 -0.23 -8.06
N ILE A 72 -3.91 -0.53 -9.33
CA ILE A 72 -3.35 0.27 -10.43
C ILE A 72 -4.47 0.66 -11.37
N GLU A 73 -4.55 1.94 -11.66
CA GLU A 73 -5.35 2.49 -12.72
C GLU A 73 -4.45 2.95 -13.86
N GLY A 74 -4.77 2.58 -15.09
CA GLY A 74 -3.96 2.95 -16.24
C GLY A 74 -4.65 2.77 -17.57
N SER A 75 -3.85 2.75 -18.61
CA SER A 75 -4.29 2.46 -19.99
C SER A 75 -3.32 1.49 -20.66
N ILE A 76 -3.85 0.63 -21.53
CA ILE A 76 -3.03 -0.27 -22.34
C ILE A 76 -2.26 0.55 -23.37
N LYS A 77 -0.97 0.29 -23.49
CA LYS A 77 -0.09 0.82 -24.52
C LYS A 77 0.63 -0.31 -25.24
N THR A 78 0.83 -0.14 -26.52
CA THR A 78 1.63 -1.07 -27.33
C THR A 78 2.68 -0.27 -28.08
N ASP A 79 3.93 -0.59 -27.80
CA ASP A 79 5.08 0.00 -28.46
C ASP A 79 5.67 -0.99 -29.45
N LYS A 80 6.11 -0.48 -30.59
CA LYS A 80 6.85 -1.25 -31.59
C LYS A 80 8.34 -0.99 -31.40
N TYR A 81 9.12 -2.06 -31.30
CA TYR A 81 10.57 -1.97 -31.26
C TYR A 81 11.20 -3.00 -32.21
N GLN A 82 12.44 -2.79 -32.59
CA GLN A 82 13.20 -3.76 -33.33
C GLN A 82 14.15 -4.51 -32.40
N ASN A 83 14.17 -5.85 -32.54
CA ASN A 83 15.14 -6.68 -31.83
C ASN A 83 16.53 -6.55 -32.47
N ALA A 84 17.55 -7.21 -31.88
CA ALA A 84 18.91 -7.22 -32.40
C ALA A 84 19.02 -7.82 -33.84
N GLU A 85 18.04 -8.61 -34.27
CA GLU A 85 17.95 -9.23 -35.58
C GLU A 85 17.24 -8.36 -36.63
N GLY A 86 16.76 -7.15 -36.23
CA GLY A 86 16.06 -6.22 -37.09
C GLY A 86 14.57 -6.53 -37.29
N GLU A 87 14.01 -7.51 -36.57
CA GLU A 87 12.60 -7.84 -36.64
C GLU A 87 11.76 -6.87 -35.80
N ASN A 88 10.59 -6.51 -36.32
CA ASN A 88 9.63 -5.70 -35.59
C ASN A 88 8.96 -6.55 -34.49
N ARG A 89 9.10 -6.13 -33.25
CA ARG A 89 8.43 -6.73 -32.11
C ARG A 89 7.47 -5.71 -31.48
N TYR A 90 6.42 -6.21 -30.88
CA TYR A 90 5.44 -5.40 -30.17
C TYR A 90 5.48 -5.74 -28.68
N ARG A 91 5.50 -4.73 -27.84
CA ARG A 91 5.41 -4.88 -26.40
C ARG A 91 4.15 -4.18 -25.92
N THR A 92 3.27 -4.93 -25.28
CA THR A 92 2.07 -4.39 -24.65
C THR A 92 2.28 -4.28 -23.15
N TYR A 93 1.95 -3.14 -22.60
CA TYR A 93 2.07 -2.86 -21.17
C TYR A 93 0.96 -1.92 -20.70
N VAL A 94 0.78 -1.81 -19.39
CA VAL A 94 -0.13 -0.86 -18.77
C VAL A 94 0.65 0.39 -18.36
N LEU A 95 0.28 1.52 -18.94
CA LEU A 95 0.78 2.83 -18.53
C LEU A 95 0.01 3.27 -17.28
N VAL A 96 0.70 3.33 -16.14
CA VAL A 96 0.12 3.69 -14.84
C VAL A 96 -0.25 5.17 -14.80
N LYS A 97 -1.51 5.46 -14.55
CA LYS A 97 -2.04 6.83 -14.36
C LYS A 97 -2.36 7.14 -12.91
N GLY A 98 -2.72 6.12 -12.14
CA GLY A 98 -3.00 6.19 -10.71
C GLY A 98 -2.67 4.86 -10.04
N PHE A 99 -2.44 4.90 -8.74
CA PHE A 99 -2.25 3.69 -7.94
C PHE A 99 -2.65 3.97 -6.49
N GLU A 100 -3.03 2.90 -5.78
CA GLU A 100 -3.33 2.92 -4.35
C GLU A 100 -2.66 1.73 -3.66
N PHE A 101 -2.20 1.96 -2.44
CA PHE A 101 -1.65 0.91 -1.59
C PHE A 101 -2.79 0.21 -0.85
N LEU A 102 -2.94 -1.09 -1.06
CA LEU A 102 -3.99 -1.89 -0.43
C LEU A 102 -3.54 -2.61 0.84
N GLU A 103 -2.25 -2.57 1.15
CA GLU A 103 -1.69 -3.08 2.39
C GLU A 103 -1.07 -1.92 3.16
N SER A 104 -1.46 -1.80 4.44
CA SER A 104 -0.74 -0.95 5.39
C SER A 104 0.69 -1.48 5.50
N LYS A 105 1.67 -0.59 5.75
CA LYS A 105 3.01 -1.02 6.18
C LYS A 105 2.83 -2.11 7.24
N PRO A 106 3.57 -3.23 7.17
CA PRO A 106 3.63 -4.14 8.31
C PRO A 106 3.92 -3.24 9.51
N LYS A 107 3.03 -3.25 10.50
CA LYS A 107 3.37 -2.71 11.81
C LYS A 107 4.62 -3.47 12.17
N ASP A 108 5.75 -2.78 12.21
CA ASP A 108 6.91 -3.32 12.91
C ASP A 108 6.32 -3.91 14.18
N ASN A 109 6.48 -5.22 14.36
CA ASN A 109 6.12 -5.85 15.58
C ASN A 109 6.92 -5.11 16.65
N PHE A 110 6.31 -4.05 17.19
CA PHE A 110 6.71 -3.53 18.47
C PHE A 110 6.44 -4.70 19.40
N VAL A 111 7.46 -5.52 19.57
CA VAL A 111 7.52 -6.43 20.71
C VAL A 111 7.50 -5.47 21.89
N PRO A 112 6.42 -5.43 22.68
CA PRO A 112 6.47 -4.69 23.92
C PRO A 112 7.60 -5.39 24.70
N THR A 113 8.75 -4.73 24.82
CA THR A 113 9.72 -5.09 25.83
C THR A 113 8.92 -5.02 27.10
N GLU A 114 8.65 -6.17 27.71
CA GLU A 114 8.06 -6.22 29.03
C GLU A 114 8.82 -5.21 29.88
N PRO A 115 8.15 -4.23 30.51
CA PRO A 115 8.82 -3.37 31.44
C PRO A 115 9.42 -4.30 32.49
N ASP A 116 10.74 -4.18 32.60
CA ASP A 116 11.53 -4.83 33.65
C ASP A 116 10.73 -4.73 34.94
N LYS A 117 10.40 -5.88 35.54
CA LYS A 117 9.72 -5.95 36.84
C LYS A 117 10.66 -5.42 37.88
N THR A 118 10.87 -4.10 37.87
CA THR A 118 11.36 -3.41 39.03
C THR A 118 10.21 -3.46 40.05
N SER A 119 10.39 -4.27 41.02
CA SER A 119 9.49 -4.46 42.17
C SER A 119 9.22 -3.10 42.82
N TYR A 120 8.07 -2.49 42.47
CA TYR A 120 7.52 -1.44 43.30
C TYR A 120 6.93 -2.10 44.52
N THR A 121 7.53 -1.86 45.69
CA THR A 121 6.98 -2.22 46.97
C THR A 121 5.74 -1.39 47.21
N THR A 122 4.75 -2.00 47.83
CA THR A 122 3.42 -1.43 48.14
C THR A 122 3.44 -0.18 49.02
N GLU A 123 4.61 0.30 49.41
CA GLU A 123 4.78 1.51 50.28
C GLU A 123 4.90 2.82 49.48
N ASP A 124 5.06 2.77 48.11
CA ASP A 124 5.23 3.96 47.30
C ASP A 124 3.91 4.53 46.73
N ILE A 125 2.78 3.87 47.03
CA ILE A 125 1.48 4.27 46.45
C ILE A 125 0.77 5.32 47.31
N ASP A 126 1.13 5.50 48.54
CA ASP A 126 0.40 6.42 49.50
C ASP A 126 0.79 7.89 49.36
N ASN A 127 1.71 8.23 48.48
CA ASN A 127 2.20 9.60 48.38
C ASN A 127 2.11 10.25 46.99
N ILE A 128 1.26 9.71 46.10
CA ILE A 128 0.95 10.36 44.81
C ILE A 128 -0.34 11.18 45.02
N SER A 129 -0.21 12.46 45.35
CA SER A 129 -1.32 13.39 45.21
C SER A 129 -1.61 13.57 43.73
N LEU A 130 -2.71 12.96 43.27
CA LEU A 130 -3.26 13.25 41.95
C LEU A 130 -3.60 14.72 41.85
N PRO A 131 -3.19 15.43 40.78
CA PRO A 131 -3.70 16.77 40.56
C PRO A 131 -5.22 16.69 40.38
N ASP A 132 -5.94 17.59 41.01
CA ASP A 132 -7.38 17.73 40.94
C ASP A 132 -7.83 17.61 39.47
N ASP A 133 -8.70 16.62 39.19
CA ASP A 133 -9.34 16.44 37.90
C ASP A 133 -10.23 17.68 37.61
N PRO A 134 -9.95 18.48 36.56
CA PRO A 134 -10.76 19.67 36.25
C PRO A 134 -12.17 19.31 35.73
N PHE A 135 -12.48 18.02 35.59
CA PHE A 135 -13.81 17.52 35.24
C PHE A 135 -14.52 16.93 36.45
N THR A 136 -14.75 17.73 37.48
CA THR A 136 -15.81 17.42 38.46
C THR A 136 -17.15 17.51 37.74
N GLU A 137 -17.86 16.37 37.81
CA GLU A 137 -19.19 16.14 37.27
C GLU A 137 -20.14 17.32 37.54
N GLU A 138 -20.27 18.26 36.59
CA GLU A 138 -21.56 18.90 36.41
C GLU A 138 -22.44 17.91 35.65
N GLN A 139 -23.36 17.30 36.37
CA GLN A 139 -24.44 16.51 35.80
C GLN A 139 -25.16 17.35 34.77
N MET A 140 -24.82 17.20 33.50
CA MET A 140 -25.68 17.61 32.40
C MET A 140 -26.89 16.68 32.42
N THR A 141 -27.93 17.10 33.09
CA THR A 141 -29.27 16.53 32.88
C THR A 141 -29.70 16.94 31.49
N ILE A 142 -29.57 15.99 30.55
CA ILE A 142 -30.13 16.11 29.21
C ILE A 142 -31.65 15.99 29.39
N THR A 143 -32.35 17.13 29.32
CA THR A 143 -33.80 17.16 29.26
C THR A 143 -34.24 16.82 27.84
N ASP A 144 -35.34 16.10 27.70
CA ASP A 144 -35.92 15.61 26.43
C ASP A 144 -36.18 16.72 25.38
N ASP A 145 -36.17 18.00 25.80
CA ASP A 145 -36.34 19.16 24.92
C ASP A 145 -35.07 19.54 24.12
N MET A 146 -33.93 18.89 24.36
CA MET A 146 -32.68 19.16 23.62
C MET A 146 -32.40 18.17 22.49
N LEU A 147 -33.27 17.20 22.25
CA LEU A 147 -33.14 16.30 21.13
C LEU A 147 -33.82 16.89 19.89
N PRO A 148 -33.13 16.97 18.73
CA PRO A 148 -33.69 17.53 17.50
C PRO A 148 -34.60 16.51 16.79
N PHE A 149 -35.70 16.19 17.41
CA PHE A 149 -36.77 15.38 16.80
C PHE A 149 -38.11 16.11 16.94
#